data_c246bfb1dc79e00aeb61c453b68a1289
#
_entry.id   c246bfb1dc79e00aeb61c453b68a1289
#
_cell.length_a   1.000
_cell.length_b   1.000
_cell.length_c   1.000
_cell.angle_alpha   90.00
_cell.angle_beta   90.00
_cell.angle_gamma   90.00
#
_symmetry.space_group_name_H-M   'P 1'
#
loop_
_entity.id
_entity.type
_entity.pdbx_description
1 polymer ?
#
loop_
_entity_poly.entity_id
_entity_poly.type
_entity_poly.pdbx_seq_one_letter_code
_entity_poly.pdbx_strand_id
1 'polypeptide(L)'
;MRMQYKNIIGAVVGIIGTVIAHLFGGWSSTMTTLLILMGLDYLTGLIIAGVFNKSKKSKTGKLNSNECWKGICKKGISLCFVLVGHRIDLMLGTDYVRDFVAISFIVTELISLVENAGIMGVPIPKVIMNVIDILNKKVGEDNNGTN
;
A
#
# COMPACT_ATOMS: atom_id res chain seq x y z
N MET A 1 25.25 -19.53 -23.18
CA MET A 1 24.66 -19.93 -21.89
C MET A 1 24.11 -18.77 -21.06
N ARG A 2 24.85 -17.71 -20.79
CA ARG A 2 24.41 -16.54 -19.98
C ARG A 2 23.17 -15.80 -20.56
N MET A 3 23.00 -15.72 -21.87
CA MET A 3 21.85 -15.05 -22.51
C MET A 3 20.54 -15.86 -22.40
N GLN A 4 20.62 -17.17 -22.47
CA GLN A 4 19.43 -18.03 -22.35
C GLN A 4 18.78 -17.96 -20.95
N TYR A 5 19.60 -17.93 -19.88
CA TYR A 5 19.06 -17.79 -18.52
C TYR A 5 18.35 -16.46 -18.30
N LYS A 6 18.88 -15.36 -18.87
CA LYS A 6 18.21 -14.04 -18.78
C LYS A 6 16.85 -14.03 -19.43
N ASN A 7 16.73 -14.66 -20.61
CA ASN A 7 15.46 -14.75 -21.33
C ASN A 7 14.43 -15.63 -20.60
N ILE A 8 14.88 -16.76 -20.00
CA ILE A 8 14.03 -17.64 -19.21
C ILE A 8 13.54 -16.92 -17.93
N ILE A 9 14.44 -16.25 -17.22
CA ILE A 9 14.06 -15.46 -16.03
C ILE A 9 13.07 -14.36 -16.40
N GLY A 10 13.31 -13.63 -17.50
CA GLY A 10 12.39 -12.61 -17.99
C GLY A 10 11.02 -13.15 -18.33
N ALA A 11 10.96 -14.30 -19.00
CA ALA A 11 9.70 -14.97 -19.34
C ALA A 11 8.93 -15.41 -18.07
N VAL A 12 9.61 -16.02 -17.10
CA VAL A 12 9.00 -16.46 -15.84
C VAL A 12 8.44 -15.26 -15.06
N VAL A 13 9.22 -14.19 -14.92
CA VAL A 13 8.77 -12.94 -14.25
C VAL A 13 7.59 -12.33 -14.97
N GLY A 14 7.59 -12.31 -16.31
CA GLY A 14 6.48 -11.81 -17.11
C GLY A 14 5.19 -12.61 -16.92
N ILE A 15 5.28 -13.94 -16.91
CA ILE A 15 4.13 -14.83 -16.68
C ILE A 15 3.58 -14.60 -15.26
N ILE A 16 4.42 -14.60 -14.24
CA ILE A 16 4.00 -14.35 -12.86
C ILE A 16 3.34 -12.98 -12.73
N GLY A 17 3.94 -11.93 -13.31
CA GLY A 17 3.38 -10.59 -13.32
C GLY A 17 2.02 -10.50 -14.01
N THR A 18 1.84 -11.21 -15.12
CA THR A 18 0.56 -11.27 -15.84
C THR A 18 -0.52 -11.99 -15.02
N VAL A 19 -0.18 -13.11 -14.38
CA VAL A 19 -1.11 -13.85 -13.51
C VAL A 19 -1.54 -12.98 -12.34
N ILE A 20 -0.59 -12.32 -11.67
CA ILE A 20 -0.89 -11.41 -10.56
C ILE A 20 -1.79 -10.26 -11.05
N ALA A 21 -1.44 -9.61 -12.16
CA ALA A 21 -2.24 -8.53 -12.72
C ALA A 21 -3.68 -8.99 -13.01
N HIS A 22 -3.85 -10.18 -13.59
CA HIS A 22 -5.15 -10.74 -13.87
C HIS A 22 -5.97 -11.03 -12.61
N LEU A 23 -5.35 -11.57 -11.55
CA LEU A 23 -6.01 -11.83 -10.27
C LEU A 23 -6.55 -10.56 -9.62
N PHE A 24 -5.87 -9.43 -9.78
CA PHE A 24 -6.28 -8.12 -9.25
C PHE A 24 -7.18 -7.33 -10.21
N GLY A 25 -7.61 -7.91 -11.34
CA GLY A 25 -8.46 -7.21 -12.33
C GLY A 25 -7.72 -6.21 -13.19
N GLY A 26 -6.43 -6.42 -13.41
CA GLY A 26 -5.55 -5.55 -14.18
C GLY A 26 -4.85 -4.48 -13.35
N TRP A 27 -3.84 -3.85 -13.94
CA TRP A 27 -3.12 -2.73 -13.35
C TRP A 27 -3.90 -1.43 -13.54
N SER A 28 -4.47 -0.90 -12.46
CA SER A 28 -5.08 0.42 -12.42
C SER A 28 -4.13 1.46 -11.82
N SER A 29 -4.42 2.75 -12.04
CA SER A 29 -3.71 3.85 -11.38
C SER A 29 -3.85 3.78 -9.85
N THR A 30 -5.02 3.39 -9.36
CA THR A 30 -5.30 3.19 -7.93
C THR A 30 -4.39 2.11 -7.34
N MET A 31 -4.28 0.95 -8.03
CA MET A 31 -3.42 -0.15 -7.59
C MET A 31 -1.94 0.25 -7.61
N THR A 32 -1.50 0.92 -8.66
CA THR A 32 -0.13 1.43 -8.78
C THR A 32 0.19 2.43 -7.66
N THR A 33 -0.72 3.36 -7.38
CA THR A 33 -0.58 4.35 -6.30
C THR A 33 -0.48 3.66 -4.94
N LEU A 34 -1.33 2.68 -4.66
CA LEU A 34 -1.28 1.91 -3.42
C LEU A 34 0.08 1.25 -3.22
N LEU A 35 0.60 0.56 -4.24
CA LEU A 35 1.89 -0.13 -4.14
C LEU A 35 3.05 0.84 -3.93
N ILE A 36 3.05 1.99 -4.63
CA ILE A 36 4.06 3.04 -4.44
C ILE A 36 4.02 3.56 -3.00
N LEU A 37 2.83 3.90 -2.48
CA LEU A 37 2.69 4.42 -1.12
C LEU A 37 3.08 3.38 -0.06
N MET A 38 2.70 2.13 -0.24
CA MET A 38 3.15 1.02 0.63
C MET A 38 4.67 0.90 0.67
N GLY A 39 5.33 1.03 -0.49
CA GLY A 39 6.79 1.00 -0.59
C GLY A 39 7.43 2.20 0.12
N LEU A 40 6.92 3.41 -0.12
CA LEU A 40 7.42 4.64 0.50
C LEU A 40 7.22 4.65 2.02
N ASP A 41 6.04 4.21 2.52
CA ASP A 41 5.80 4.09 3.97
C ASP A 41 6.78 3.10 4.60
N TYR A 42 7.00 1.95 3.96
CA TYR A 42 7.93 0.96 4.46
C TYR A 42 9.36 1.50 4.50
N LEU A 43 9.83 2.16 3.45
CA LEU A 43 11.17 2.75 3.36
C LEU A 43 11.36 3.87 4.40
N THR A 44 10.41 4.78 4.54
CA THR A 44 10.47 5.86 5.54
C THR A 44 10.45 5.30 6.95
N GLY A 45 9.66 4.25 7.22
CA GLY A 45 9.67 3.53 8.49
C GLY A 45 11.03 2.89 8.81
N LEU A 46 11.72 2.31 7.82
CA LEU A 46 13.08 1.78 7.98
C LEU A 46 14.10 2.90 8.28
N ILE A 47 13.99 4.03 7.60
CA ILE A 47 14.86 5.20 7.84
C ILE A 47 14.69 5.71 9.27
N ILE A 48 13.45 5.83 9.75
CA ILE A 48 13.15 6.26 11.12
C ILE A 48 13.77 5.30 12.15
N ALA A 49 13.63 4.00 11.92
CA ALA A 49 14.18 2.99 12.82
C ALA A 49 15.69 2.88 12.76
N GLY A 50 16.29 2.97 11.56
CA GLY A 50 17.72 2.75 11.34
C GLY A 50 18.58 3.99 11.53
N VAL A 51 18.08 5.16 11.15
CA VAL A 51 18.85 6.42 11.19
C VAL A 51 18.46 7.27 12.40
N PHE A 52 17.16 7.49 12.59
CA PHE A 52 16.68 8.37 13.67
C PHE A 52 16.52 7.65 15.00
N ASN A 53 16.46 6.32 15.03
CA ASN A 53 16.20 5.51 16.23
C ASN A 53 14.93 5.96 16.99
N LYS A 54 13.91 6.42 16.27
CA LYS A 54 12.64 6.97 16.80
C LYS A 54 11.41 6.20 16.35
N SER A 55 11.55 4.92 15.96
CA SER A 55 10.43 4.10 15.54
C SER A 55 9.44 3.89 16.67
N LYS A 56 8.18 4.29 16.47
CA LYS A 56 7.07 4.01 17.40
C LYS A 56 6.71 2.52 17.46
N LYS A 57 7.13 1.73 16.47
CA LYS A 57 6.80 0.30 16.32
C LYS A 57 7.73 -0.60 17.12
N SER A 58 8.89 -0.10 17.59
CA SER A 58 9.83 -0.86 18.42
C SER A 58 9.97 -0.24 19.80
N LYS A 59 10.11 -1.07 20.84
CA LYS A 59 10.27 -0.61 22.23
C LYS A 59 11.53 0.24 22.46
N THR A 60 12.55 0.04 21.64
CA THR A 60 13.83 0.75 21.73
C THR A 60 13.96 1.89 20.72
N GLY A 61 12.97 2.12 19.86
CA GLY A 61 13.04 3.06 18.74
C GLY A 61 13.92 2.59 17.58
N LYS A 62 14.73 1.55 17.77
CA LYS A 62 15.71 1.04 16.81
C LYS A 62 15.09 0.03 15.85
N LEU A 63 15.82 -0.27 14.78
CA LEU A 63 15.46 -1.29 13.79
C LEU A 63 15.30 -2.66 14.48
N ASN A 64 14.16 -3.30 14.23
CA ASN A 64 13.85 -4.62 14.75
C ASN A 64 13.28 -5.49 13.61
N SER A 65 13.95 -6.60 13.31
CA SER A 65 13.56 -7.50 12.21
C SER A 65 12.13 -8.02 12.34
N ASN A 66 11.66 -8.31 13.56
CA ASN A 66 10.30 -8.78 13.79
C ASN A 66 9.26 -7.69 13.43
N GLU A 67 9.53 -6.43 13.77
CA GLU A 67 8.62 -5.33 13.43
C GLU A 67 8.63 -5.02 11.93
N CYS A 68 9.79 -5.14 11.28
CA CYS A 68 9.91 -5.04 9.83
C CYS A 68 9.09 -6.13 9.12
N TRP A 69 9.21 -7.37 9.59
CA TRP A 69 8.46 -8.50 9.04
C TRP A 69 6.96 -8.36 9.25
N LYS A 70 6.53 -7.96 10.44
CA LYS A 70 5.11 -7.64 10.71
C LYS A 70 4.57 -6.56 9.78
N GLY A 71 5.38 -5.53 9.48
CA GLY A 71 5.02 -4.47 8.54
C GLY A 71 4.74 -5.02 7.14
N ILE A 72 5.61 -5.89 6.62
CA ILE A 72 5.43 -6.55 5.32
C ILE A 72 4.17 -7.43 5.32
N CYS A 73 3.99 -8.24 6.37
CA CYS A 73 2.81 -9.10 6.49
C CYS A 73 1.50 -8.29 6.48
N LYS A 74 1.44 -7.16 7.21
CA LYS A 74 0.26 -6.29 7.21
C LYS A 74 -0.05 -5.76 5.81
N LYS A 75 0.95 -5.30 5.08
CA LYS A 75 0.79 -4.83 3.69
C LYS A 75 0.34 -5.95 2.76
N GLY A 76 0.86 -7.17 2.93
CA GLY A 76 0.41 -8.35 2.21
C GLY A 76 -1.07 -8.65 2.46
N ILE A 77 -1.53 -8.58 3.71
CA ILE A 77 -2.95 -8.77 4.06
C ILE A 77 -3.83 -7.65 3.46
N SER A 78 -3.36 -6.40 3.47
CA SER A 78 -4.09 -5.30 2.80
C SER A 78 -4.29 -5.58 1.32
N LEU A 79 -3.28 -6.10 0.62
CA LEU A 79 -3.41 -6.52 -0.78
C LEU A 79 -4.38 -7.69 -0.95
N CYS A 80 -4.44 -8.63 -0.01
CA CYS A 80 -5.45 -9.69 -0.02
C CYS A 80 -6.88 -9.12 0.05
N PHE A 81 -7.12 -8.07 0.84
CA PHE A 81 -8.44 -7.40 0.87
C PHE A 81 -8.77 -6.70 -0.46
N VAL A 82 -7.79 -6.10 -1.13
CA VAL A 82 -7.99 -5.53 -2.48
C VAL A 82 -8.37 -6.64 -3.47
N LEU A 83 -7.71 -7.80 -3.39
CA LEU A 83 -8.06 -8.98 -4.19
C LEU A 83 -9.50 -9.46 -3.90
N VAL A 84 -9.89 -9.53 -2.63
CA VAL A 84 -11.26 -9.86 -2.23
C VAL A 84 -12.26 -8.85 -2.80
N GLY A 85 -11.95 -7.55 -2.74
CA GLY A 85 -12.77 -6.51 -3.37
C GLY A 85 -12.98 -6.75 -4.86
N HIS A 86 -11.93 -7.10 -5.59
CA HIS A 86 -12.06 -7.47 -7.02
C HIS A 86 -12.94 -8.72 -7.22
N ARG A 87 -12.82 -9.73 -6.35
CA ARG A 87 -13.69 -10.93 -6.44
C ARG A 87 -15.15 -10.59 -6.19
N ILE A 88 -15.43 -9.67 -5.27
CA ILE A 88 -16.78 -9.17 -5.01
C ILE A 88 -17.32 -8.43 -6.23
N ASP A 89 -16.53 -7.56 -6.86
CA ASP A 89 -16.92 -6.89 -8.10
C ASP A 89 -17.35 -7.89 -9.18
N LEU A 90 -16.58 -8.96 -9.37
CA LEU A 90 -16.92 -10.01 -10.34
C LEU A 90 -18.21 -10.76 -9.99
N MET A 91 -18.51 -10.94 -8.71
CA MET A 91 -19.72 -11.62 -8.26
C MET A 91 -20.98 -10.75 -8.40
N LEU A 92 -20.84 -9.44 -8.15
CA LEU A 92 -21.94 -8.48 -8.17
C LEU A 92 -22.13 -7.81 -9.54
N GLY A 93 -21.19 -7.98 -10.46
CA GLY A 93 -21.18 -7.27 -11.75
C GLY A 93 -20.88 -5.77 -11.56
N THR A 94 -20.09 -5.41 -10.56
CA THR A 94 -19.66 -4.05 -10.27
C THR A 94 -18.19 -3.85 -10.62
N ASP A 95 -17.66 -2.64 -10.55
CA ASP A 95 -16.27 -2.29 -10.87
C ASP A 95 -15.63 -1.31 -9.86
N TYR A 96 -16.30 -1.05 -8.73
CA TYR A 96 -15.89 -0.03 -7.76
C TYR A 96 -15.43 -0.57 -6.41
N VAL A 97 -15.81 -1.79 -6.00
CA VAL A 97 -15.52 -2.34 -4.67
C VAL A 97 -14.00 -2.47 -4.46
N ARG A 98 -13.29 -3.01 -5.44
CA ARG A 98 -11.83 -3.10 -5.41
C ARG A 98 -11.18 -1.73 -5.19
N ASP A 99 -11.61 -0.73 -5.95
CA ASP A 99 -11.02 0.60 -5.93
C ASP A 99 -11.34 1.31 -4.60
N PHE A 100 -12.53 1.13 -4.03
CA PHE A 100 -12.84 1.62 -2.69
C PHE A 100 -11.95 1.02 -1.60
N VAL A 101 -11.77 -0.30 -1.63
CA VAL A 101 -10.86 -0.98 -0.69
C VAL A 101 -9.43 -0.46 -0.86
N ALA A 102 -8.96 -0.32 -2.10
CA ALA A 102 -7.62 0.20 -2.37
C ALA A 102 -7.46 1.66 -1.90
N ILE A 103 -8.45 2.53 -2.13
CA ILE A 103 -8.45 3.93 -1.66
C ILE A 103 -8.40 4.00 -0.13
N SER A 104 -9.13 3.14 0.57
CA SER A 104 -9.08 3.08 2.04
C SER A 104 -7.67 2.78 2.56
N PHE A 105 -6.96 1.87 1.91
CA PHE A 105 -5.55 1.60 2.26
C PHE A 105 -4.62 2.73 1.81
N ILE A 106 -4.86 3.38 0.66
CA ILE A 106 -4.11 4.56 0.22
C ILE A 106 -4.16 5.66 1.29
N VAL A 107 -5.34 5.94 1.85
CA VAL A 107 -5.50 6.92 2.94
C VAL A 107 -4.66 6.53 4.16
N THR A 108 -4.70 5.25 4.55
CA THR A 108 -3.91 4.74 5.67
C THR A 108 -2.40 4.90 5.43
N GLU A 109 -1.93 4.59 4.23
CA GLU A 109 -0.51 4.75 3.87
C GLU A 109 -0.09 6.22 3.82
N LEU A 110 -0.95 7.12 3.31
CA LEU A 110 -0.70 8.57 3.31
C LEU A 110 -0.59 9.13 4.73
N ILE A 111 -1.49 8.74 5.64
CA ILE A 111 -1.43 9.15 7.05
C ILE A 111 -0.12 8.67 7.68
N SER A 112 0.26 7.41 7.45
CA SER A 112 1.52 6.86 7.96
C SER A 112 2.74 7.61 7.41
N LEU A 113 2.76 7.97 6.13
CA LEU A 113 3.81 8.78 5.51
C LEU A 113 3.91 10.18 6.13
N VAL A 114 2.77 10.82 6.39
CA VAL A 114 2.72 12.14 7.06
C VAL A 114 3.27 12.04 8.48
N GLU A 115 2.88 11.01 9.24
CA GLU A 115 3.43 10.76 10.57
C GLU A 115 4.94 10.52 10.53
N ASN A 116 5.41 9.71 9.57
CA ASN A 116 6.83 9.45 9.37
C ASN A 116 7.60 10.73 9.05
N ALA A 117 7.07 11.58 8.15
CA ALA A 117 7.65 12.88 7.82
C ALA A 117 7.74 13.80 9.05
N GLY A 118 6.69 13.83 9.87
CA GLY A 118 6.67 14.60 11.13
C GLY A 118 7.75 14.15 12.11
N ILE A 119 7.97 12.83 12.26
CA ILE A 119 9.03 12.28 13.13
C ILE A 119 10.42 12.68 12.63
N MET A 120 10.61 12.75 11.31
CA MET A 120 11.86 13.18 10.67
C MET A 120 12.06 14.70 10.68
N GLY A 121 11.04 15.49 11.06
CA GLY A 121 11.07 16.95 11.03
C GLY A 121 10.91 17.55 9.63
N VAL A 122 10.39 16.78 8.67
CA VAL A 122 10.13 17.26 7.31
C VAL A 122 8.81 18.04 7.29
N PRO A 123 8.79 19.29 6.76
CA PRO A 123 7.55 20.06 6.66
C PRO A 123 6.61 19.42 5.63
N ILE A 124 5.35 19.22 6.03
CA ILE A 124 4.34 18.60 5.19
C ILE A 124 3.57 19.69 4.44
N PRO A 125 3.52 19.66 3.10
CA PRO A 125 2.73 20.60 2.33
C PRO A 125 1.24 20.50 2.68
N LYS A 126 0.56 21.64 2.86
CA LYS A 126 -0.88 21.70 3.18
C LYS A 126 -1.75 20.95 2.16
N VAL A 127 -1.32 20.91 0.90
CA VAL A 127 -2.03 20.18 -0.16
C VAL A 127 -2.16 18.69 0.17
N ILE A 128 -1.13 18.07 0.73
CA ILE A 128 -1.16 16.64 1.11
C ILE A 128 -2.18 16.42 2.23
N MET A 129 -2.23 17.30 3.23
CA MET A 129 -3.21 17.23 4.31
C MET A 129 -4.64 17.35 3.78
N ASN A 130 -4.88 18.31 2.89
CA ASN A 130 -6.20 18.51 2.26
C ASN A 130 -6.64 17.27 1.44
N VAL A 131 -5.71 16.64 0.73
CA VAL A 131 -6.02 15.41 -0.04
C VAL A 131 -6.42 14.27 0.88
N ILE A 132 -5.73 14.08 2.01
CA ILE A 132 -6.07 13.07 3.02
C ILE A 132 -7.48 13.32 3.55
N ASP A 133 -7.82 14.57 3.87
CA ASP A 133 -9.15 14.93 4.37
C ASP A 133 -10.26 14.65 3.35
N ILE A 134 -10.01 14.95 2.07
CA ILE A 134 -10.97 14.68 0.98
C ILE A 134 -11.17 13.16 0.82
N LEU A 135 -10.09 12.38 0.82
CA LEU A 135 -10.17 10.94 0.67
C LEU A 135 -10.85 10.27 1.87
N ASN A 136 -10.57 10.72 3.09
CA ASN A 136 -11.23 10.24 4.31
C ASN A 136 -12.74 10.49 4.27
N LYS A 137 -13.17 11.65 3.79
CA LYS A 137 -14.60 11.96 3.64
C LYS A 137 -15.26 11.02 2.65
N LYS A 138 -14.67 10.79 1.48
CA LYS A 138 -15.19 9.84 0.48
C LYS A 138 -15.36 8.43 1.03
N VAL A 139 -14.37 7.92 1.78
CA VAL A 139 -14.43 6.60 2.41
C VAL A 139 -15.47 6.56 3.54
N GLY A 140 -15.68 7.67 4.28
CA GLY A 140 -16.62 7.77 5.39
C GLY A 140 -18.09 7.92 4.96
N GLU A 141 -18.36 8.59 3.85
CA GLU A 141 -19.72 8.82 3.35
C GLU A 141 -20.38 7.52 2.85
N ASP A 142 -19.62 6.61 2.25
CA ASP A 142 -20.14 5.32 1.79
C ASP A 142 -20.48 4.36 2.95
N ASN A 143 -19.85 4.50 4.11
CA ASN A 143 -20.19 3.70 5.29
C ASN A 143 -21.50 4.14 5.98
N ASN A 144 -21.99 5.35 5.71
CA ASN A 144 -23.24 5.88 6.27
C ASN A 144 -24.47 5.71 5.36
N GLY A 145 -24.26 5.26 4.12
CA GLY A 145 -25.33 5.05 3.14
C GLY A 145 -26.09 3.72 3.25
N THR A 146 -25.74 2.87 4.22
CA THR A 146 -26.31 1.51 4.40
C THR A 146 -27.08 1.32 5.71
N ASN A 147 -27.75 2.35 6.22
CA ASN A 147 -28.74 2.22 7.30
C ASN A 147 -30.14 2.52 6.80
#